data_ab3d36090f10427efaf7944b011cb240
#
_entry.id   ab3d36090f10427efaf7944b011cb240
#
_cell.length_a   1.000
_cell.length_b   1.000
_cell.length_c   1.000
_cell.angle_alpha   90.00
_cell.angle_beta   90.00
_cell.angle_gamma   90.00
#
_symmetry.space_group_name_H-M   'P 1'
#
loop_
_entity.id
_entity.type
_entity.pdbx_description
1 polymer ?
#
loop_
_entity_poly.entity_id
_entity_poly.type
_entity_poly.pdbx_seq_one_letter_code
_entity_poly.pdbx_strand_id
1 'polypeptide(L)'
;MAENVITGFIINISDYEIYDQILTLLLPNNLKLTLIALGTKKILSKNARNISLLNQVEAEVFLARNINKISKLKKIISLYNFSWEDLTNKIFKIFLNYVNYQKDLKEDFYSLLIYLINHKDEQYQILLSKLLKLIFIDLGLKFYFNDCINCHNKFVTIISIEYASLICNNCNDYKEKSYPLWFMKDFFYFFYDEDKLIFNDNKQKDWFYISLNIILIALIDKHAGYKIKI
;
A
#
# COMPACT_ATOMS: atom_id res chain seq x y z
N MET A 1 6.11 -1.73 34.55
CA MET A 1 5.89 -1.83 33.10
C MET A 1 6.97 -2.74 32.57
N ALA A 2 6.62 -3.73 31.74
CA ALA A 2 7.61 -4.56 31.08
C ALA A 2 8.26 -3.73 29.97
N GLU A 3 9.58 -3.78 29.91
CA GLU A 3 10.38 -3.18 28.84
C GLU A 3 10.43 -4.16 27.70
N ASN A 4 10.08 -3.72 26.48
CA ASN A 4 10.07 -4.53 25.27
C ASN A 4 10.87 -3.83 24.18
N VAL A 5 11.57 -4.61 23.38
CA VAL A 5 12.23 -4.15 22.17
C VAL A 5 11.38 -4.57 20.99
N ILE A 6 11.04 -3.63 20.14
CA ILE A 6 10.22 -3.84 18.96
C ILE A 6 10.88 -3.24 17.72
N THR A 7 10.66 -3.86 16.57
CA THR A 7 11.10 -3.35 15.28
C THR A 7 9.88 -2.97 14.44
N GLY A 8 9.97 -1.87 13.70
CA GLY A 8 8.88 -1.42 12.84
C GLY A 8 9.28 -0.24 11.96
N PHE A 9 8.36 0.18 11.07
CA PHE A 9 8.50 1.40 10.28
C PHE A 9 7.68 2.53 10.88
N ILE A 10 8.23 3.72 10.98
CA ILE A 10 7.48 4.92 11.40
C ILE A 10 6.56 5.34 10.26
N ILE A 11 5.25 5.14 10.42
CA ILE A 11 4.24 5.46 9.40
C ILE A 11 3.50 6.77 9.68
N ASN A 12 3.54 7.26 10.92
CA ASN A 12 2.97 8.57 11.27
C ASN A 12 3.75 9.21 12.39
N ILE A 13 3.88 10.54 12.32
CA ILE A 13 4.46 11.42 13.34
C ILE A 13 3.52 12.59 13.50
N SER A 14 3.07 12.85 14.71
CA SER A 14 2.26 14.02 15.04
C SER A 14 2.79 14.71 16.28
N ASP A 15 2.65 16.03 16.34
CA ASP A 15 3.01 16.81 17.50
C ASP A 15 2.06 16.52 18.66
N TYR A 16 2.62 16.39 19.86
CA TYR A 16 1.92 16.21 21.11
C TYR A 16 2.58 17.06 22.17
N GLU A 17 1.86 18.01 22.75
CA GLU A 17 2.41 19.04 23.61
C GLU A 17 3.59 19.82 22.98
N ILE A 18 4.30 20.64 23.78
CA ILE A 18 5.34 21.55 23.26
C ILE A 18 6.58 20.78 22.77
N TYR A 19 6.99 19.74 23.50
CA TYR A 19 8.26 19.04 23.25
C TYR A 19 8.08 17.56 22.88
N ASP A 20 6.86 17.08 22.83
CA ASP A 20 6.56 15.66 22.69
C ASP A 20 5.97 15.35 21.32
N GLN A 21 6.05 14.10 20.92
CA GLN A 21 5.45 13.61 19.66
C GLN A 21 4.71 12.30 19.93
N ILE A 22 3.70 12.03 19.09
CA ILE A 22 3.08 10.72 18.97
C ILE A 22 3.60 10.08 17.68
N LEU A 23 4.14 8.88 17.82
CA LEU A 23 4.62 8.06 16.72
C LEU A 23 3.69 6.88 16.51
N THR A 24 3.42 6.51 15.26
CA THR A 24 2.78 5.23 14.93
C THR A 24 3.77 4.38 14.15
N LEU A 25 4.01 3.17 14.63
CA LEU A 25 4.85 2.17 13.99
C LEU A 25 3.99 1.11 13.31
N LEU A 26 4.35 0.74 12.08
CA LEU A 26 3.89 -0.47 11.41
C LEU A 26 4.84 -1.61 11.79
N LEU A 27 4.30 -2.65 12.41
CA LEU A 27 5.05 -3.80 12.88
C LEU A 27 5.09 -4.93 11.83
N PRO A 28 6.01 -5.90 11.93
CA PRO A 28 6.11 -7.02 10.98
C PRO A 28 4.84 -7.88 10.83
N ASN A 29 3.97 -7.87 11.84
CA ASN A 29 2.66 -8.55 11.81
C ASN A 29 1.53 -7.66 11.31
N ASN A 30 1.83 -6.56 10.64
CA ASN A 30 0.90 -5.53 10.14
C ASN A 30 0.07 -4.80 11.22
N LEU A 31 0.35 -5.03 12.49
CA LEU A 31 -0.25 -4.25 13.56
C LEU A 31 0.37 -2.85 13.63
N LYS A 32 -0.43 -1.89 14.07
CA LYS A 32 0.02 -0.53 14.34
C LYS A 32 0.19 -0.31 15.82
N LEU A 33 1.35 0.19 16.20
CA LEU A 33 1.63 0.55 17.59
C LEU A 33 1.83 2.05 17.71
N THR A 34 0.99 2.68 18.55
CA THR A 34 1.10 4.12 18.83
C THR A 34 1.87 4.32 20.13
N LEU A 35 2.84 5.24 20.08
CA LEU A 35 3.78 5.54 21.17
C LEU A 35 3.81 7.04 21.45
N ILE A 36 3.81 7.43 22.74
CA ILE A 36 4.21 8.79 23.12
C ILE A 36 5.73 8.83 23.26
N ALA A 37 6.35 9.74 22.53
CA ALA A 37 7.78 10.00 22.50
C ALA A 37 8.08 11.33 23.21
N LEU A 38 8.41 11.25 24.50
CA LEU A 38 8.59 12.42 25.35
C LEU A 38 9.91 13.14 25.05
N GLY A 39 9.87 14.47 25.00
CA GLY A 39 11.03 15.35 24.85
C GLY A 39 11.75 15.21 23.50
N THR A 40 11.14 14.62 22.49
CA THR A 40 11.79 14.38 21.19
C THR A 40 12.02 15.67 20.39
N LYS A 41 11.27 16.72 20.66
CA LYS A 41 11.45 18.05 20.03
C LYS A 41 12.47 18.95 20.76
N LYS A 42 13.05 18.49 21.87
CA LYS A 42 14.12 19.21 22.56
C LYS A 42 15.43 19.14 21.75
N ILE A 43 16.20 20.23 21.74
CA ILE A 43 17.44 20.36 20.96
C ILE A 43 18.45 19.24 21.27
N LEU A 44 18.54 18.81 22.53
CA LEU A 44 19.47 17.76 22.99
C LEU A 44 18.87 16.35 23.00
N SER A 45 17.73 16.13 22.36
CA SER A 45 17.08 14.83 22.34
C SER A 45 17.89 13.81 21.54
N LYS A 46 18.33 12.73 22.20
CA LYS A 46 19.02 11.61 21.56
C LYS A 46 18.10 10.81 20.62
N ASN A 47 16.80 10.82 20.86
CA ASN A 47 15.81 10.12 20.05
C ASN A 47 15.44 10.89 18.76
N ALA A 48 15.47 12.23 18.80
CA ALA A 48 15.00 13.09 17.69
C ALA A 48 15.59 12.73 16.35
N ARG A 49 16.91 12.47 16.29
CA ARG A 49 17.64 12.18 15.04
C ARG A 49 17.22 10.87 14.34
N ASN A 50 16.56 9.98 15.09
CA ASN A 50 16.12 8.66 14.59
C ASN A 50 14.63 8.67 14.17
N ILE A 51 13.93 9.77 14.43
CA ILE A 51 12.49 9.90 14.16
C ILE A 51 12.29 10.59 12.82
N SER A 52 12.02 9.81 11.80
CA SER A 52 11.60 10.27 10.48
C SER A 52 10.60 9.29 9.87
N LEU A 53 9.68 9.78 9.04
CA LEU A 53 8.72 8.92 8.34
C LEU A 53 9.46 7.86 7.52
N LEU A 54 8.91 6.66 7.51
CA LEU A 54 9.40 5.47 6.82
C LEU A 54 10.76 4.93 7.32
N ASN A 55 11.40 5.57 8.33
CA ASN A 55 12.57 4.95 8.94
C ASN A 55 12.18 3.60 9.55
N GLN A 56 12.97 2.57 9.23
CA GLN A 56 12.93 1.32 9.98
C GLN A 56 13.69 1.51 11.28
N VAL A 57 13.05 1.20 12.39
CA VAL A 57 13.59 1.49 13.72
C VAL A 57 13.49 0.29 14.64
N GLU A 58 14.42 0.21 15.58
CA GLU A 58 14.32 -0.58 16.78
C GLU A 58 13.99 0.35 17.94
N ALA A 59 12.93 0.05 18.68
CA ALA A 59 12.42 0.87 19.75
C ALA A 59 12.29 0.09 21.06
N GLU A 60 12.93 0.60 22.12
CA GLU A 60 12.67 0.19 23.49
C GLU A 60 11.42 0.91 24.01
N VAL A 61 10.42 0.16 24.40
CA VAL A 61 9.10 0.71 24.75
C VAL A 61 8.60 0.20 26.09
N PHE A 62 7.87 1.04 26.80
CA PHE A 62 7.06 0.65 27.94
C PHE A 62 5.62 0.43 27.46
N LEU A 63 5.23 -0.82 27.28
CA LEU A 63 3.88 -1.16 26.86
C LEU A 63 2.86 -0.81 27.96
N ALA A 64 1.78 -0.17 27.54
CA ALA A 64 0.67 0.12 28.41
C ALA A 64 -0.09 -1.17 28.75
N ARG A 65 -0.35 -1.41 30.05
CA ARG A 65 -1.14 -2.56 30.50
C ARG A 65 -2.63 -2.40 30.23
N ASN A 66 -3.10 -1.17 30.11
CA ASN A 66 -4.50 -0.86 29.86
C ASN A 66 -4.65 -0.40 28.40
N ILE A 67 -5.63 -0.96 27.70
CA ILE A 67 -5.93 -0.65 26.27
C ILE A 67 -6.23 0.85 26.04
N ASN A 68 -6.69 1.55 27.07
CA ASN A 68 -6.99 3.00 26.99
C ASN A 68 -5.75 3.90 27.23
N LYS A 69 -4.58 3.31 27.46
CA LYS A 69 -3.34 4.08 27.68
C LYS A 69 -2.37 3.87 26.52
N ILE A 70 -1.78 4.95 26.05
CA ILE A 70 -0.76 4.90 25.00
C ILE A 70 0.56 4.42 25.61
N SER A 71 1.25 3.53 24.92
CA SER A 71 2.59 3.05 25.26
C SER A 71 3.63 4.18 25.16
N LYS A 72 4.75 4.08 25.89
CA LYS A 72 5.76 5.14 25.92
C LYS A 72 7.05 4.67 25.29
N LEU A 73 7.62 5.53 24.44
CA LEU A 73 8.95 5.34 23.89
C LEU A 73 9.99 5.64 24.97
N LYS A 74 10.95 4.73 25.18
CA LYS A 74 12.14 4.96 26.00
C LYS A 74 13.32 5.38 25.13
N LYS A 75 13.65 4.57 24.12
CA LYS A 75 14.78 4.77 23.22
C LYS A 75 14.40 4.30 21.82
N ILE A 76 14.95 4.95 20.81
CA ILE A 76 14.76 4.57 19.42
C ILE A 76 16.10 4.66 18.68
N ILE A 77 16.36 3.66 17.83
CA ILE A 77 17.54 3.57 16.98
C ILE A 77 17.06 3.33 15.56
N SER A 78 17.55 4.09 14.61
CA SER A 78 17.25 3.86 13.21
C SER A 78 18.11 2.71 12.69
N LEU A 79 17.48 1.70 12.10
CA LEU A 79 18.11 0.59 11.39
C LEU A 79 18.30 0.94 9.91
N TYR A 80 17.34 1.69 9.34
CA TYR A 80 17.39 2.20 7.97
C TYR A 80 16.79 3.60 7.94
N ASN A 81 17.51 4.54 7.31
CA ASN A 81 17.09 5.93 7.19
C ASN A 81 16.58 6.19 5.78
N PHE A 82 15.34 6.61 5.67
CA PHE A 82 14.78 7.11 4.43
C PHE A 82 15.36 8.49 4.11
N SER A 83 15.76 8.69 2.85
CA SER A 83 16.19 10.01 2.38
C SER A 83 14.97 10.93 2.16
N TRP A 84 15.21 12.25 2.14
CA TRP A 84 14.17 13.22 1.80
C TRP A 84 13.63 13.00 0.38
N GLU A 85 14.48 12.60 -0.56
CA GLU A 85 14.10 12.28 -1.93
C GLU A 85 13.13 11.10 -2.00
N ASP A 86 13.39 10.04 -1.21
CA ASP A 86 12.49 8.89 -1.10
C ASP A 86 11.10 9.31 -0.56
N LEU A 87 11.06 10.21 0.43
CA LEU A 87 9.80 10.72 1.01
C LEU A 87 8.98 11.56 0.02
N THR A 88 9.62 12.16 -0.99
CA THR A 88 8.91 12.90 -2.05
C THR A 88 8.30 11.98 -3.10
N ASN A 89 8.72 10.72 -3.19
CA ASN A 89 8.19 9.74 -4.12
C ASN A 89 6.69 9.54 -3.89
N LYS A 90 5.91 9.66 -4.95
CA LYS A 90 4.44 9.55 -4.92
C LYS A 90 3.97 8.20 -4.38
N ILE A 91 4.68 7.10 -4.64
CA ILE A 91 4.31 5.76 -4.18
C ILE A 91 4.28 5.69 -2.67
N PHE A 92 5.33 6.20 -2.00
CA PHE A 92 5.38 6.20 -0.54
C PHE A 92 4.32 7.11 0.08
N LYS A 93 3.94 8.20 -0.59
CA LYS A 93 2.81 9.04 -0.17
C LYS A 93 1.47 8.29 -0.27
N ILE A 94 1.23 7.58 -1.37
CA ILE A 94 0.02 6.74 -1.53
C ILE A 94 0.00 5.66 -0.46
N PHE A 95 1.13 4.96 -0.24
CA PHE A 95 1.29 3.95 0.79
C PHE A 95 0.94 4.50 2.17
N LEU A 96 1.58 5.59 2.60
CA LEU A 96 1.34 6.22 3.91
C LEU A 96 -0.10 6.68 4.07
N ASN A 97 -0.68 7.29 3.03
CA ASN A 97 -2.08 7.72 3.06
C ASN A 97 -3.02 6.55 3.29
N TYR A 98 -2.82 5.45 2.58
CA TYR A 98 -3.66 4.27 2.72
C TYR A 98 -3.48 3.61 4.09
N VAL A 99 -2.24 3.29 4.47
CA VAL A 99 -1.94 2.62 5.73
C VAL A 99 -2.42 3.44 6.93
N ASN A 100 -2.30 4.77 6.90
CA ASN A 100 -2.81 5.62 7.98
C ASN A 100 -4.34 5.76 7.98
N TYR A 101 -4.98 5.66 6.81
CA TYR A 101 -6.44 5.72 6.69
C TYR A 101 -7.10 4.47 7.27
N GLN A 102 -6.59 3.27 7.00
CA GLN A 102 -7.14 2.01 7.50
C GLN A 102 -6.92 1.89 9.01
N LYS A 103 -7.91 1.38 9.74
CA LYS A 103 -7.75 1.04 11.15
C LYS A 103 -6.93 -0.24 11.31
N ASP A 104 -7.33 -1.27 10.60
CA ASP A 104 -6.73 -2.60 10.62
C ASP A 104 -6.34 -2.98 9.18
N LEU A 105 -5.14 -3.49 9.00
CA LEU A 105 -4.61 -3.99 7.73
C LEU A 105 -4.80 -5.51 7.69
N LYS A 106 -5.43 -6.02 6.62
CA LYS A 106 -5.66 -7.46 6.42
C LYS A 106 -4.53 -8.11 5.63
N GLU A 107 -3.89 -7.32 4.76
CA GLU A 107 -2.82 -7.76 3.88
C GLU A 107 -1.44 -7.32 4.37
N ASP A 108 -0.37 -7.92 3.84
CA ASP A 108 1.00 -7.71 4.30
C ASP A 108 1.65 -6.44 3.74
N PHE A 109 1.26 -5.29 4.28
CA PHE A 109 1.85 -3.99 3.94
C PHE A 109 3.27 -3.81 4.47
N TYR A 110 3.66 -4.54 5.52
CA TYR A 110 5.04 -4.48 6.01
C TYR A 110 6.02 -5.04 4.98
N SER A 111 5.76 -6.24 4.46
CA SER A 111 6.59 -6.85 3.42
C SER A 111 6.53 -6.06 2.11
N LEU A 112 5.36 -5.50 1.75
CA LEU A 112 5.26 -4.61 0.59
C LEU A 112 6.15 -3.38 0.76
N LEU A 113 6.19 -2.75 1.94
CA LEU A 113 7.06 -1.60 2.17
C LEU A 113 8.53 -1.96 1.99
N ILE A 114 8.98 -3.10 2.52
CA ILE A 114 10.34 -3.61 2.30
C ILE A 114 10.62 -3.81 0.80
N TYR A 115 9.65 -4.40 0.07
CA TYR A 115 9.78 -4.57 -1.38
C TYR A 115 9.94 -3.22 -2.10
N LEU A 116 9.07 -2.23 -1.80
CA LEU A 116 9.13 -0.90 -2.41
C LEU A 116 10.47 -0.18 -2.14
N ILE A 117 11.02 -0.34 -0.93
CA ILE A 117 12.31 0.22 -0.55
C ILE A 117 13.44 -0.39 -1.37
N ASN A 118 13.45 -1.71 -1.50
CA ASN A 118 14.51 -2.45 -2.19
C ASN A 118 14.46 -2.29 -3.72
N HIS A 119 13.30 -1.91 -4.27
CA HIS A 119 13.05 -1.77 -5.71
C HIS A 119 12.69 -0.33 -6.12
N LYS A 120 13.12 0.66 -5.34
CA LYS A 120 12.78 2.08 -5.58
C LYS A 120 13.20 2.61 -6.95
N ASP A 121 14.20 1.98 -7.57
CA ASP A 121 14.71 2.31 -8.92
C ASP A 121 13.92 1.62 -10.05
N GLU A 122 12.94 0.77 -9.71
CA GLU A 122 12.03 0.18 -10.69
C GLU A 122 11.08 1.21 -11.27
N GLN A 123 10.50 0.90 -12.43
CA GLN A 123 9.53 1.79 -13.07
C GLN A 123 8.34 2.05 -12.15
N TYR A 124 8.01 3.32 -11.99
CA TYR A 124 6.91 3.80 -11.13
C TYR A 124 5.60 3.04 -11.35
N GLN A 125 5.25 2.73 -12.61
CA GLN A 125 3.99 2.07 -12.95
C GLN A 125 3.91 0.64 -12.39
N ILE A 126 5.03 -0.07 -12.34
CA ILE A 126 5.11 -1.43 -11.80
C ILE A 126 4.92 -1.40 -10.27
N LEU A 127 5.67 -0.54 -9.59
CA LEU A 127 5.56 -0.39 -8.15
C LEU A 127 4.15 0.07 -7.73
N LEU A 128 3.56 0.98 -8.50
CA LEU A 128 2.20 1.45 -8.27
C LEU A 128 1.19 0.31 -8.41
N SER A 129 1.32 -0.54 -9.44
CA SER A 129 0.38 -1.65 -9.63
C SER A 129 0.43 -2.68 -8.49
N LYS A 130 1.62 -2.97 -7.95
CA LYS A 130 1.76 -3.85 -6.78
C LYS A 130 1.09 -3.26 -5.54
N LEU A 131 1.28 -1.97 -5.30
CA LEU A 131 0.60 -1.27 -4.20
C LEU A 131 -0.92 -1.26 -4.38
N LEU A 132 -1.41 -0.94 -5.59
CA LEU A 132 -2.84 -0.91 -5.90
C LEU A 132 -3.48 -2.30 -5.80
N LYS A 133 -2.79 -3.36 -6.23
CA LYS A 133 -3.25 -4.74 -6.05
C LYS A 133 -3.45 -5.07 -4.58
N LEU A 134 -2.47 -4.75 -3.73
CA LEU A 134 -2.57 -5.03 -2.31
C LEU A 134 -3.71 -4.23 -1.65
N ILE A 135 -3.86 -2.95 -2.01
CA ILE A 135 -4.98 -2.10 -1.56
C ILE A 135 -6.32 -2.70 -2.00
N PHE A 136 -6.44 -3.16 -3.25
CA PHE A 136 -7.64 -3.78 -3.78
C PHE A 136 -8.06 -5.01 -2.97
N ILE A 137 -7.10 -5.89 -2.65
CA ILE A 137 -7.33 -7.11 -1.87
C ILE A 137 -7.64 -6.75 -0.40
N ASP A 138 -6.92 -5.83 0.21
CA ASP A 138 -7.11 -5.40 1.61
C ASP A 138 -8.51 -4.80 1.86
N LEU A 139 -9.04 -4.09 0.86
CA LEU A 139 -10.41 -3.57 0.86
C LEU A 139 -11.47 -4.68 0.69
N GLY A 140 -11.05 -5.93 0.50
CA GLY A 140 -11.93 -7.08 0.30
C GLY A 140 -12.56 -7.14 -1.08
N LEU A 141 -12.04 -6.36 -2.03
CA LEU A 141 -12.54 -6.35 -3.40
C LEU A 141 -12.13 -7.64 -4.13
N LYS A 142 -13.00 -8.11 -5.00
CA LYS A 142 -12.78 -9.30 -5.82
C LYS A 142 -13.14 -8.99 -7.27
N PHE A 143 -12.40 -9.57 -8.20
CA PHE A 143 -12.67 -9.48 -9.61
C PHE A 143 -13.11 -10.83 -10.16
N TYR A 144 -14.16 -10.86 -10.96
CA TYR A 144 -14.68 -12.08 -11.56
C TYR A 144 -14.07 -12.32 -12.94
N PHE A 145 -13.30 -13.41 -13.10
CA PHE A 145 -12.46 -13.67 -14.27
C PHE A 145 -12.97 -14.77 -15.20
N ASN A 146 -14.04 -15.50 -14.86
CA ASN A 146 -14.33 -16.76 -15.56
C ASN A 146 -14.97 -16.55 -16.95
N ASP A 147 -16.00 -15.71 -17.04
CA ASP A 147 -16.79 -15.49 -18.25
C ASP A 147 -17.55 -14.15 -18.15
N CYS A 148 -18.38 -13.84 -19.14
CA CYS A 148 -19.25 -12.68 -19.08
C CYS A 148 -20.23 -12.78 -17.92
N ILE A 149 -20.19 -11.84 -16.99
CA ILE A 149 -21.04 -11.84 -15.79
C ILE A 149 -22.54 -11.87 -16.12
N ASN A 150 -22.94 -11.35 -17.29
CA ASN A 150 -24.36 -11.23 -17.69
C ASN A 150 -24.88 -12.44 -18.47
N CYS A 151 -24.08 -12.99 -19.41
CA CYS A 151 -24.57 -14.04 -20.33
C CYS A 151 -23.69 -15.29 -20.35
N HIS A 152 -22.65 -15.37 -19.52
CA HIS A 152 -21.73 -16.49 -19.42
C HIS A 152 -20.96 -16.85 -20.71
N ASN A 153 -20.87 -15.91 -21.65
CA ASN A 153 -20.06 -16.08 -22.85
C ASN A 153 -18.56 -16.08 -22.43
N LYS A 154 -17.82 -17.05 -22.96
CA LYS A 154 -16.38 -17.18 -22.68
C LYS A 154 -15.50 -16.23 -23.49
N PHE A 155 -16.04 -15.65 -24.58
CA PHE A 155 -15.33 -14.66 -25.38
C PHE A 155 -15.51 -13.26 -24.77
N VAL A 156 -14.63 -12.92 -23.84
CA VAL A 156 -14.64 -11.66 -23.11
C VAL A 156 -13.38 -10.86 -23.43
N THR A 157 -13.54 -9.59 -23.76
CA THR A 157 -12.44 -8.66 -24.10
C THR A 157 -12.57 -7.33 -23.37
N ILE A 158 -13.57 -7.21 -22.48
CA ILE A 158 -13.90 -5.97 -21.79
C ILE A 158 -13.81 -6.21 -20.30
N ILE A 159 -13.12 -5.30 -19.62
CA ILE A 159 -13.04 -5.23 -18.16
C ILE A 159 -14.08 -4.22 -17.70
N SER A 160 -15.11 -4.71 -17.04
CA SER A 160 -16.17 -3.85 -16.52
C SER A 160 -15.80 -3.28 -15.15
N ILE A 161 -15.71 -1.96 -15.10
CA ILE A 161 -15.54 -1.24 -13.82
C ILE A 161 -16.85 -1.28 -13.03
N GLU A 162 -18.01 -1.25 -13.72
CA GLU A 162 -19.32 -1.28 -13.07
C GLU A 162 -19.56 -2.57 -12.27
N TYR A 163 -19.15 -3.72 -12.83
CA TYR A 163 -19.40 -5.04 -12.22
C TYR A 163 -18.18 -5.68 -11.54
N ALA A 164 -16.99 -5.05 -11.62
CA ALA A 164 -15.70 -5.66 -11.23
C ALA A 164 -15.52 -7.06 -11.85
N SER A 165 -15.77 -7.19 -13.15
CA SER A 165 -15.84 -8.47 -13.86
C SER A 165 -15.51 -8.33 -15.33
N LEU A 166 -15.44 -9.48 -16.02
CA LEU A 166 -15.35 -9.52 -17.47
C LEU A 166 -16.75 -9.48 -18.10
N ILE A 167 -16.86 -8.78 -19.22
CA ILE A 167 -18.08 -8.76 -20.05
C ILE A 167 -17.74 -8.96 -21.53
N CYS A 168 -18.69 -9.48 -22.30
CA CYS A 168 -18.60 -9.59 -23.75
C CYS A 168 -19.12 -8.32 -24.44
N ASN A 169 -18.80 -8.16 -25.74
CA ASN A 169 -19.24 -6.99 -26.51
C ASN A 169 -20.74 -6.79 -26.53
N ASN A 170 -21.53 -7.87 -26.53
CA ASN A 170 -23.01 -7.79 -26.58
C ASN A 170 -23.62 -7.31 -25.25
N CYS A 171 -22.90 -7.44 -24.16
CA CYS A 171 -23.34 -7.02 -22.82
C CYS A 171 -22.69 -5.71 -22.37
N ASN A 172 -22.03 -4.98 -23.27
CA ASN A 172 -21.30 -3.74 -22.95
C ASN A 172 -22.23 -2.52 -22.98
N ASP A 173 -23.17 -2.44 -22.07
CA ASP A 173 -24.14 -1.33 -21.97
C ASP A 173 -23.47 0.01 -21.61
N TYR A 174 -22.37 -0.04 -20.87
CA TYR A 174 -21.62 1.15 -20.43
C TYR A 174 -20.58 1.63 -21.42
N LYS A 175 -20.46 0.98 -22.61
CA LYS A 175 -19.49 1.31 -23.66
C LYS A 175 -18.05 1.35 -23.14
N GLU A 176 -17.71 0.45 -22.23
CA GLU A 176 -16.36 0.30 -21.72
C GLU A 176 -15.40 -0.19 -22.80
N LYS A 177 -14.12 0.12 -22.63
CA LYS A 177 -13.08 -0.16 -23.61
C LYS A 177 -12.78 -1.66 -23.71
N SER A 178 -12.71 -2.18 -24.92
CA SER A 178 -12.19 -3.51 -25.20
C SER A 178 -10.66 -3.53 -25.15
N TYR A 179 -10.10 -4.63 -24.65
CA TYR A 179 -8.67 -4.88 -24.55
C TYR A 179 -8.26 -6.08 -25.42
N PRO A 180 -7.01 -6.07 -25.95
CA PRO A 180 -6.50 -7.21 -26.73
C PRO A 180 -6.41 -8.47 -25.85
N LEU A 181 -6.49 -9.66 -26.46
CA LEU A 181 -6.47 -10.93 -25.75
C LEU A 181 -5.21 -11.14 -24.88
N TRP A 182 -4.05 -10.66 -25.35
CA TRP A 182 -2.82 -10.73 -24.56
C TRP A 182 -2.94 -9.92 -23.26
N PHE A 183 -3.56 -8.72 -23.31
CA PHE A 183 -3.79 -7.91 -22.11
C PHE A 183 -4.73 -8.61 -21.14
N MET A 184 -5.81 -9.23 -21.63
CA MET A 184 -6.75 -9.97 -20.78
C MET A 184 -6.09 -11.14 -20.07
N LYS A 185 -5.19 -11.85 -20.80
CA LYS A 185 -4.38 -12.93 -20.24
C LYS A 185 -3.42 -12.42 -19.17
N ASP A 186 -2.69 -11.33 -19.45
CA ASP A 186 -1.73 -10.75 -18.50
C ASP A 186 -2.44 -10.11 -17.30
N PHE A 187 -3.63 -9.51 -17.50
CA PHE A 187 -4.47 -9.02 -16.41
C PHE A 187 -4.88 -10.14 -15.46
N PHE A 188 -5.25 -11.32 -15.96
CA PHE A 188 -5.50 -12.50 -15.16
C PHE A 188 -4.23 -12.94 -14.39
N TYR A 189 -3.09 -13.07 -15.09
CA TYR A 189 -1.84 -13.50 -14.46
C TYR A 189 -1.31 -12.52 -13.42
N PHE A 190 -1.52 -11.23 -13.60
CA PHE A 190 -1.16 -10.25 -12.59
C PHE A 190 -1.81 -10.51 -11.23
N PHE A 191 -3.04 -11.03 -11.20
CA PHE A 191 -3.69 -11.37 -9.93
C PHE A 191 -3.28 -12.73 -9.36
N TYR A 192 -3.02 -13.72 -10.22
CA TYR A 192 -2.86 -15.11 -9.80
C TYR A 192 -1.43 -15.65 -9.88
N ASP A 193 -0.62 -15.18 -10.81
CA ASP A 193 0.72 -15.74 -11.06
C ASP A 193 1.58 -14.75 -11.88
N GLU A 194 2.15 -13.77 -11.20
CA GLU A 194 2.92 -12.69 -11.85
C GLU A 194 4.14 -13.20 -12.62
N ASP A 195 4.68 -14.37 -12.29
CA ASP A 195 5.83 -14.97 -12.99
C ASP A 195 5.50 -15.38 -14.43
N LYS A 196 4.20 -15.48 -14.77
CA LYS A 196 3.72 -15.75 -16.14
C LYS A 196 3.52 -14.51 -17.00
N LEU A 197 3.79 -13.32 -16.50
CA LEU A 197 3.72 -12.09 -17.28
C LEU A 197 4.88 -12.07 -18.30
N ILE A 198 4.54 -12.04 -19.59
CA ILE A 198 5.51 -12.03 -20.68
C ILE A 198 5.17 -10.88 -21.62
N PHE A 199 6.10 -9.95 -21.79
CA PHE A 199 5.96 -8.80 -22.68
C PHE A 199 6.92 -8.92 -23.87
N ASN A 200 6.45 -8.60 -25.07
CA ASN A 200 7.29 -8.66 -26.28
C ASN A 200 8.34 -7.54 -26.31
N ASP A 201 7.99 -6.39 -25.75
CA ASP A 201 8.88 -5.22 -25.65
C ASP A 201 8.50 -4.32 -24.46
N ASN A 202 9.32 -3.30 -24.21
CA ASN A 202 9.10 -2.34 -23.14
C ASN A 202 7.84 -1.50 -23.35
N LYS A 203 7.46 -1.19 -24.61
CA LYS A 203 6.25 -0.39 -24.89
C LYS A 203 4.98 -1.16 -24.52
N GLN A 204 4.95 -2.48 -24.81
CA GLN A 204 3.85 -3.34 -24.41
C GLN A 204 3.76 -3.42 -22.87
N LYS A 205 4.91 -3.59 -22.18
CA LYS A 205 5.01 -3.61 -20.73
C LYS A 205 4.49 -2.31 -20.11
N ASP A 206 4.96 -1.16 -20.60
CA ASP A 206 4.55 0.16 -20.11
C ASP A 206 3.05 0.38 -20.31
N TRP A 207 2.54 0.08 -21.51
CA TRP A 207 1.11 0.22 -21.81
C TRP A 207 0.25 -0.67 -20.90
N PHE A 208 0.70 -1.90 -20.64
CA PHE A 208 0.01 -2.82 -19.72
C PHE A 208 -0.10 -2.21 -18.32
N TYR A 209 1.00 -1.82 -17.70
CA TYR A 209 0.99 -1.32 -16.33
C TYR A 209 0.27 0.03 -16.20
N ILE A 210 0.36 0.91 -17.19
CA ILE A 210 -0.42 2.17 -17.22
C ILE A 210 -1.92 1.86 -17.25
N SER A 211 -2.35 1.00 -18.16
CA SER A 211 -3.78 0.63 -18.30
C SER A 211 -4.28 -0.11 -17.05
N LEU A 212 -3.49 -1.03 -16.50
CA LEU A 212 -3.78 -1.76 -15.27
C LEU A 212 -4.00 -0.82 -14.09
N ASN A 213 -3.13 0.17 -13.90
CA ASN A 213 -3.24 1.13 -12.81
C ASN A 213 -4.52 1.97 -12.93
N ILE A 214 -4.88 2.40 -14.15
CA ILE A 214 -6.14 3.12 -14.38
C ILE A 214 -7.34 2.26 -13.99
N ILE A 215 -7.34 0.97 -14.39
CA ILE A 215 -8.41 0.03 -14.06
C ILE A 215 -8.51 -0.18 -12.55
N LEU A 216 -7.38 -0.45 -11.86
CA LEU A 216 -7.37 -0.69 -10.42
C LEU A 216 -7.84 0.53 -9.63
N ILE A 217 -7.41 1.74 -10.01
CA ILE A 217 -7.85 2.98 -9.37
C ILE A 217 -9.36 3.15 -9.53
N ALA A 218 -9.89 2.94 -10.74
CA ALA A 218 -11.30 3.06 -11.02
C ALA A 218 -12.14 2.02 -10.23
N LEU A 219 -11.66 0.77 -10.14
CA LEU A 219 -12.32 -0.28 -9.37
C LEU A 219 -12.33 0.05 -7.87
N ILE A 220 -11.21 0.53 -7.32
CA ILE A 220 -11.09 0.92 -5.91
C ILE A 220 -12.01 2.10 -5.60
N ASP A 221 -12.02 3.14 -6.43
CA ASP A 221 -12.90 4.30 -6.25
C ASP A 221 -14.39 3.90 -6.32
N LYS A 222 -14.77 3.12 -7.35
CA LYS A 222 -16.15 2.70 -7.58
C LYS A 222 -16.69 1.80 -6.48
N HIS A 223 -15.94 0.77 -6.08
CA HIS A 223 -16.47 -0.29 -5.22
C HIS A 223 -16.13 -0.13 -3.73
N ALA A 224 -15.07 0.59 -3.39
CA ALA A 224 -14.71 0.86 -2.01
C ALA A 224 -14.87 2.33 -1.59
N GLY A 225 -15.12 3.23 -2.54
CA GLY A 225 -15.22 4.67 -2.28
C GLY A 225 -13.90 5.31 -1.80
N TYR A 226 -12.77 4.58 -1.93
CA TYR A 226 -11.46 5.09 -1.54
C TYR A 226 -10.77 5.77 -2.71
N LYS A 227 -10.59 7.10 -2.62
CA LYS A 227 -9.94 7.91 -3.66
C LYS A 227 -8.42 7.91 -3.50
N ILE A 228 -7.73 7.28 -4.44
CA ILE A 228 -6.27 7.30 -4.53
C ILE A 228 -5.84 8.69 -5.00
N LYS A 229 -5.09 9.42 -4.14
CA LYS A 229 -4.51 10.73 -4.48
C LYS A 229 -3.14 10.51 -5.13
N ILE A 230 -3.05 10.62 -6.44
CA ILE A 230 -1.83 10.47 -7.24
C ILE A 230 -1.11 11.81 -7.41
#